data_9a382388250565543727d7d48ac4cc15
#
_entry.id   9a382388250565543727d7d48ac4cc15
#
_cell.length_a   1.000
_cell.length_b   1.000
_cell.length_c   1.000
_cell.angle_alpha   90.00
_cell.angle_beta   90.00
_cell.angle_gamma   90.00
#
_symmetry.space_group_name_H-M   'P 1'
#
loop_
_entity.id
_entity.type
_entity.pdbx_description
1 polymer ?
#
loop_
_entity_poly.entity_id
_entity_poly.type
_entity_poly.pdbx_seq_one_letter_code
_entity_poly.pdbx_strand_id
1 'polypeptide(L)'
;LATNYDSVYGGFGTGPKFPNTDSLALLLRIWHDTRDAESLEMVTHTLRCMIRGGIYDHLGGGFHRYSVDEKWLVPHFEKMLYDNALLVPLLLDAHVATADREFRRIALQTLDYVLREMSHPEGGFYSTQDADSEGVEGKFFVWTPDEIEDVLDDDRASADSAVHLVCRYFDVTPHGNFEDGQSILHIDTDLETVAAEAAVSIDHLRETIERSRHALWEARQRRIAPDRDEKIVVAWNGLMCTAMVRGYQISGDSRYLDIAVKTMGRLLDHFVVDGGLRHGGLGADVGTQPAFQDDVAAVMAACIDLYEATFDVAWMNHAQTLATQMLDAFWDAEGHGFYYVRDGCEDVLVRSKNPFDGATPSGNAMAVDALLRLGALTGDRDLVQRAEETLALYATAMKQSPNACPRMMAALHRYLRGDVEIAVVGDPAQRGTYLQSIPAYYIPHRILAGTEVAQEDPASQI
;
A
#
# COMPACT_ATOMS: atom_id res chain seq x y z
N LEU A 1 -10.41 -4.59 18.32
CA LEU A 1 -8.97 -4.30 18.01
C LEU A 1 -8.19 -4.11 19.31
N ALA A 2 -8.54 -3.16 20.17
CA ALA A 2 -7.79 -2.86 21.40
C ALA A 2 -7.50 -4.08 22.30
N THR A 3 -8.43 -5.03 22.39
CA THR A 3 -8.27 -6.25 23.23
C THR A 3 -7.10 -7.14 22.80
N ASN A 4 -6.74 -7.15 21.51
CA ASN A 4 -5.68 -7.98 20.94
C ASN A 4 -4.43 -7.16 20.57
N TYR A 5 -4.42 -5.88 20.90
CA TYR A 5 -3.32 -4.98 20.60
C TYR A 5 -2.11 -5.26 21.50
N ASP A 6 -0.94 -5.35 20.92
CA ASP A 6 0.33 -5.45 21.63
C ASP A 6 0.87 -4.05 21.93
N SER A 7 0.80 -3.64 23.18
CA SER A 7 1.26 -2.30 23.62
C SER A 7 2.78 -2.17 23.72
N VAL A 8 3.54 -3.26 23.63
CA VAL A 8 5.00 -3.27 23.71
C VAL A 8 5.62 -3.17 22.32
N TYR A 9 5.18 -4.03 21.41
CA TYR A 9 5.75 -4.13 20.07
C TYR A 9 4.81 -3.67 18.96
N GLY A 10 3.64 -3.17 19.32
CA GLY A 10 2.63 -2.80 18.32
C GLY A 10 2.05 -3.99 17.56
N GLY A 11 1.05 -3.72 16.74
CA GLY A 11 0.35 -4.77 16.01
C GLY A 11 -0.65 -5.54 16.85
N PHE A 12 -1.16 -6.66 16.32
CA PHE A 12 -2.22 -7.44 16.95
C PHE A 12 -1.80 -8.89 17.14
N GLY A 13 -2.04 -9.42 18.34
CA GLY A 13 -1.68 -10.80 18.73
C GLY A 13 -0.20 -10.97 19.08
N THR A 14 0.22 -12.23 19.14
CA THR A 14 1.63 -12.65 19.32
C THR A 14 2.20 -13.13 17.98
N GLY A 15 3.49 -13.47 17.88
CA GLY A 15 4.07 -13.95 16.62
C GLY A 15 3.40 -15.25 16.09
N PRO A 16 3.32 -15.44 14.76
CA PRO A 16 3.73 -14.50 13.72
C PRO A 16 2.82 -13.28 13.61
N LYS A 17 3.39 -12.11 13.29
CA LYS A 17 2.65 -10.85 13.13
C LYS A 17 2.56 -10.42 11.68
N PHE A 18 1.34 -10.09 11.25
CA PHE A 18 1.06 -9.50 9.94
C PHE A 18 0.80 -7.98 10.08
N PRO A 19 1.06 -7.18 9.04
CA PRO A 19 0.85 -5.72 9.08
C PRO A 19 -0.57 -5.27 9.43
N ASN A 20 -1.60 -6.06 9.08
CA ASN A 20 -3.02 -5.76 9.34
C ASN A 20 -3.43 -4.32 8.92
N THR A 21 -3.03 -3.92 7.74
CA THR A 21 -3.15 -2.55 7.20
C THR A 21 -4.56 -2.00 7.23
N ASP A 22 -5.58 -2.80 6.89
CA ASP A 22 -6.98 -2.37 6.91
C ASP A 22 -7.49 -2.07 8.32
N SER A 23 -7.02 -2.83 9.34
CA SER A 23 -7.33 -2.56 10.74
C SER A 23 -6.75 -1.23 11.21
N LEU A 24 -5.49 -0.96 10.84
CA LEU A 24 -4.82 0.30 11.16
C LEU A 24 -5.45 1.49 10.42
N ALA A 25 -5.82 1.32 9.16
CA ALA A 25 -6.53 2.33 8.38
C ALA A 25 -7.92 2.66 8.97
N LEU A 26 -8.64 1.64 9.45
CA LEU A 26 -9.91 1.85 10.15
C LEU A 26 -9.72 2.63 11.46
N LEU A 27 -8.70 2.28 12.27
CA LEU A 27 -8.38 3.01 13.50
C LEU A 27 -8.03 4.48 13.25
N LEU A 28 -7.30 4.77 12.16
CA LEU A 28 -6.97 6.15 11.78
C LEU A 28 -8.23 6.96 11.40
N ARG A 29 -9.21 6.33 10.74
CA ARG A 29 -10.52 6.95 10.45
C ARG A 29 -11.33 7.19 11.73
N ILE A 30 -11.34 6.22 12.65
CA ILE A 30 -11.99 6.38 13.96
C ILE A 30 -11.37 7.53 14.74
N TRP A 31 -10.04 7.60 14.79
CA TRP A 31 -9.35 8.73 15.41
C TRP A 31 -9.73 10.07 14.76
N HIS A 32 -9.81 10.12 13.44
CA HIS A 32 -10.17 11.35 12.75
C HIS A 32 -11.53 11.90 13.22
N ASP A 33 -12.50 11.02 13.40
CA ASP A 33 -13.86 11.39 13.80
C ASP A 33 -14.01 11.65 15.30
N THR A 34 -13.41 10.81 16.11
CA THR A 34 -13.63 10.80 17.56
C THR A 34 -12.56 11.54 18.35
N ARG A 35 -11.38 11.77 17.73
CA ARG A 35 -10.16 12.26 18.38
C ARG A 35 -9.68 11.35 19.52
N ASP A 36 -10.04 10.08 19.45
CA ASP A 36 -9.57 9.06 20.40
C ASP A 36 -8.06 8.83 20.26
N ALA A 37 -7.30 9.26 21.27
CA ALA A 37 -5.85 9.21 21.25
C ALA A 37 -5.29 7.78 21.24
N GLU A 38 -6.01 6.82 21.81
CA GLU A 38 -5.60 5.41 21.82
C GLU A 38 -5.62 4.81 20.42
N SER A 39 -6.64 5.14 19.62
CA SER A 39 -6.71 4.71 18.21
C SER A 39 -5.54 5.24 17.39
N LEU A 40 -5.13 6.50 17.57
CA LEU A 40 -3.96 7.05 16.88
C LEU A 40 -2.65 6.41 17.36
N GLU A 41 -2.52 6.20 18.68
CA GLU A 41 -1.33 5.57 19.26
C GLU A 41 -1.15 4.14 18.73
N MET A 42 -2.21 3.35 18.69
CA MET A 42 -2.15 2.00 18.12
C MET A 42 -1.61 2.00 16.69
N VAL A 43 -2.04 2.97 15.86
CA VAL A 43 -1.55 3.11 14.48
C VAL A 43 -0.08 3.52 14.44
N THR A 44 0.25 4.63 15.10
CA THR A 44 1.58 5.23 14.99
C THR A 44 2.66 4.38 15.64
N HIS A 45 2.35 3.76 16.79
CA HIS A 45 3.27 2.86 17.46
C HIS A 45 3.51 1.59 16.64
N THR A 46 2.46 0.96 16.09
CA THR A 46 2.62 -0.21 15.22
C THR A 46 3.49 0.11 14.00
N LEU A 47 3.20 1.20 13.31
CA LEU A 47 3.99 1.61 12.14
C LEU A 47 5.45 1.88 12.50
N ARG A 48 5.74 2.55 13.62
CA ARG A 48 7.11 2.78 14.08
C ARG A 48 7.84 1.49 14.41
N CYS A 49 7.17 0.54 15.08
CA CYS A 49 7.77 -0.77 15.37
C CYS A 49 8.10 -1.53 14.07
N MET A 50 7.20 -1.53 13.09
CA MET A 50 7.46 -2.16 11.79
C MET A 50 8.59 -1.48 11.02
N ILE A 51 8.63 -0.14 11.00
CA ILE A 51 9.67 0.65 10.32
C ILE A 51 11.05 0.42 10.93
N ARG A 52 11.13 0.23 12.24
CA ARG A 52 12.38 -0.03 12.96
C ARG A 52 12.80 -1.49 12.92
N GLY A 53 11.84 -2.41 12.74
CA GLY A 53 12.08 -3.85 12.70
C GLY A 53 12.76 -4.33 11.42
N GLY A 54 13.18 -5.60 11.42
CA GLY A 54 13.73 -6.25 10.24
C GLY A 54 12.69 -6.58 9.17
N ILE A 55 11.39 -6.42 9.47
CA ILE A 55 10.33 -6.52 8.46
C ILE A 55 10.44 -5.44 7.37
N TYR A 56 11.07 -4.31 7.66
CA TYR A 56 11.41 -3.29 6.68
C TYR A 56 12.85 -3.47 6.18
N ASP A 57 13.05 -3.50 4.87
CA ASP A 57 14.40 -3.55 4.28
C ASP A 57 15.08 -2.18 4.37
N HIS A 58 15.95 -2.01 5.35
CA HIS A 58 16.63 -0.75 5.64
C HIS A 58 17.59 -0.26 4.56
N LEU A 59 18.02 -1.13 3.64
CA LEU A 59 18.91 -0.77 2.53
C LEU A 59 18.14 -0.48 1.25
N GLY A 60 17.32 -1.42 0.81
CA GLY A 60 16.64 -1.37 -0.48
C GLY A 60 15.24 -0.77 -0.45
N GLY A 61 14.64 -0.66 0.73
CA GLY A 61 13.23 -0.29 0.89
C GLY A 61 12.27 -1.44 0.65
N GLY A 62 11.00 -1.19 0.93
CA GLY A 62 9.94 -2.18 0.87
C GLY A 62 9.85 -3.05 2.11
N PHE A 63 8.68 -3.63 2.32
CA PHE A 63 8.38 -4.48 3.46
C PHE A 63 8.33 -5.94 3.06
N HIS A 64 8.85 -6.79 3.92
CA HIS A 64 8.65 -8.23 3.89
C HIS A 64 7.21 -8.56 4.33
N ARG A 65 6.77 -9.78 4.03
CA ARG A 65 5.38 -10.20 4.12
C ARG A 65 4.83 -10.19 5.54
N TYR A 66 5.54 -10.77 6.50
CA TYR A 66 5.16 -10.84 7.91
C TYR A 66 6.40 -11.06 8.78
N SER A 67 6.25 -10.84 10.10
CA SER A 67 7.28 -11.19 11.08
C SER A 67 6.97 -12.54 11.71
N VAL A 68 7.99 -13.40 11.81
CA VAL A 68 7.89 -14.71 12.47
C VAL A 68 7.76 -14.52 14.00
N ASP A 69 8.42 -13.49 14.54
CA ASP A 69 8.39 -13.13 15.95
C ASP A 69 7.37 -12.01 16.27
N GLU A 70 7.22 -11.71 17.54
CA GLU A 70 6.33 -10.66 18.04
C GLU A 70 6.91 -9.23 17.92
N LYS A 71 8.24 -9.11 17.66
CA LYS A 71 9.00 -7.85 17.74
C LYS A 71 9.20 -7.17 16.39
N TRP A 72 8.72 -7.78 15.30
CA TRP A 72 8.97 -7.35 13.92
C TRP A 72 10.43 -7.51 13.47
N LEU A 73 11.23 -8.33 14.18
CA LEU A 73 12.66 -8.49 13.93
C LEU A 73 12.95 -9.48 12.82
N VAL A 74 12.48 -10.73 12.95
CA VAL A 74 12.76 -11.79 11.98
C VAL A 74 11.61 -11.88 10.98
N PRO A 75 11.77 -11.38 9.76
CA PRO A 75 10.72 -11.50 8.75
C PRO A 75 10.74 -12.87 8.08
N HIS A 76 9.63 -13.28 7.51
CA HIS A 76 9.64 -14.12 6.32
C HIS A 76 10.03 -13.22 5.15
N PHE A 77 11.20 -13.47 4.55
CA PHE A 77 11.88 -12.50 3.68
C PHE A 77 11.22 -12.26 2.31
N GLU A 78 10.14 -12.96 2.00
CA GLU A 78 9.33 -12.71 0.82
C GLU A 78 8.74 -11.29 0.83
N LYS A 79 8.78 -10.60 -0.32
CA LYS A 79 8.15 -9.27 -0.48
C LYS A 79 7.01 -9.34 -1.47
N MET A 80 5.79 -9.19 -0.97
CA MET A 80 4.58 -9.23 -1.77
C MET A 80 4.22 -7.83 -2.29
N LEU A 81 3.75 -7.76 -3.54
CA LEU A 81 3.28 -6.51 -4.13
C LEU A 81 2.11 -5.91 -3.34
N TYR A 82 1.13 -6.74 -2.96
CA TYR A 82 -0.07 -6.27 -2.24
C TYR A 82 0.23 -5.72 -0.85
N ASP A 83 1.17 -6.31 -0.09
CA ASP A 83 1.54 -5.80 1.24
C ASP A 83 2.11 -4.38 1.12
N ASN A 84 3.03 -4.18 0.18
CA ASN A 84 3.62 -2.87 -0.08
C ASN A 84 2.59 -1.87 -0.63
N ALA A 85 1.64 -2.33 -1.46
CA ALA A 85 0.56 -1.52 -1.99
C ALA A 85 -0.41 -1.03 -0.90
N LEU A 86 -0.64 -1.82 0.14
CA LEU A 86 -1.54 -1.47 1.24
C LEU A 86 -0.84 -0.63 2.32
N LEU A 87 0.45 -0.90 2.58
CA LEU A 87 1.23 -0.16 3.58
C LEU A 87 1.51 1.29 3.16
N VAL A 88 1.79 1.54 1.88
CA VAL A 88 2.14 2.88 1.40
C VAL A 88 1.03 3.91 1.65
N PRO A 89 -0.25 3.69 1.25
CA PRO A 89 -1.31 4.64 1.55
C PRO A 89 -1.50 4.87 3.06
N LEU A 90 -1.40 3.81 3.86
CA LEU A 90 -1.51 3.91 5.32
C LEU A 90 -0.40 4.78 5.93
N LEU A 91 0.85 4.58 5.51
CA LEU A 91 2.00 5.40 5.94
C LEU A 91 1.83 6.87 5.54
N LEU A 92 1.38 7.13 4.31
CA LEU A 92 1.14 8.49 3.83
C LEU A 92 -0.02 9.16 4.56
N ASP A 93 -1.07 8.41 4.87
CA ASP A 93 -2.21 8.91 5.65
C ASP A 93 -1.80 9.18 7.11
N ALA A 94 -0.98 8.30 7.72
CA ALA A 94 -0.41 8.54 9.05
C ALA A 94 0.52 9.76 9.06
N HIS A 95 1.34 9.96 8.01
CA HIS A 95 2.13 11.19 7.84
C HIS A 95 1.24 12.43 7.83
N VAL A 96 0.19 12.44 7.01
CA VAL A 96 -0.70 13.60 6.90
C VAL A 96 -1.46 13.86 8.20
N ALA A 97 -1.85 12.80 8.93
CA ALA A 97 -2.56 12.89 10.19
C ALA A 97 -1.68 13.43 11.35
N THR A 98 -0.38 13.14 11.34
CA THR A 98 0.54 13.39 12.47
C THR A 98 1.64 14.40 12.16
N ALA A 99 1.88 14.74 10.89
CA ALA A 99 3.03 15.47 10.38
C ALA A 99 4.39 14.75 10.61
N ASP A 100 4.39 13.46 10.99
CA ASP A 100 5.59 12.67 11.12
C ASP A 100 6.21 12.39 9.75
N ARG A 101 7.39 12.94 9.51
CA ARG A 101 8.09 12.86 8.22
C ARG A 101 8.70 11.49 7.95
N GLU A 102 8.88 10.68 8.99
CA GLU A 102 9.43 9.34 8.82
C GLU A 102 8.47 8.44 8.05
N PHE A 103 7.18 8.50 8.35
CA PHE A 103 6.16 7.75 7.60
C PHE A 103 6.18 8.09 6.09
N ARG A 104 6.31 9.38 5.74
CA ARG A 104 6.45 9.81 4.34
C ARG A 104 7.74 9.26 3.71
N ARG A 105 8.86 9.35 4.41
CA ARG A 105 10.16 8.85 3.90
C ARG A 105 10.09 7.36 3.59
N ILE A 106 9.58 6.56 4.50
CA ILE A 106 9.46 5.10 4.35
C ILE A 106 8.48 4.73 3.23
N ALA A 107 7.35 5.42 3.13
CA ALA A 107 6.38 5.21 2.05
C ALA A 107 7.01 5.46 0.66
N LEU A 108 7.75 6.57 0.50
CA LEU A 108 8.41 6.89 -0.77
C LEU A 108 9.56 5.92 -1.09
N GLN A 109 10.35 5.51 -0.11
CA GLN A 109 11.37 4.47 -0.29
C GLN A 109 10.75 3.11 -0.69
N THR A 110 9.58 2.79 -0.18
CA THR A 110 8.83 1.59 -0.58
C THR A 110 8.34 1.69 -2.03
N LEU A 111 7.82 2.85 -2.45
CA LEU A 111 7.45 3.07 -3.85
C LEU A 111 8.67 3.02 -4.79
N ASP A 112 9.79 3.62 -4.39
CA ASP A 112 11.04 3.56 -5.16
C ASP A 112 11.58 2.13 -5.28
N TYR A 113 11.44 1.29 -4.23
CA TYR A 113 11.70 -0.15 -4.31
C TYR A 113 10.82 -0.82 -5.38
N VAL A 114 9.51 -0.59 -5.35
CA VAL A 114 8.59 -1.18 -6.33
C VAL A 114 8.90 -0.73 -7.75
N LEU A 115 9.21 0.56 -7.95
CA LEU A 115 9.65 1.07 -9.26
C LEU A 115 10.90 0.39 -9.77
N ARG A 116 11.87 0.15 -8.91
CA ARG A 116 13.18 -0.37 -9.28
C ARG A 116 13.18 -1.88 -9.48
N GLU A 117 12.50 -2.62 -8.58
CA GLU A 117 12.61 -4.09 -8.51
C GLU A 117 11.38 -4.82 -9.07
N MET A 118 10.18 -4.20 -8.98
CA MET A 118 8.92 -4.88 -9.24
C MET A 118 8.22 -4.41 -10.52
N SER A 119 8.75 -3.41 -11.23
CA SER A 119 8.08 -2.83 -12.40
C SER A 119 8.38 -3.60 -13.68
N HIS A 120 7.34 -3.89 -14.46
CA HIS A 120 7.47 -4.40 -15.82
C HIS A 120 7.76 -3.25 -16.80
N PRO A 121 8.69 -3.38 -17.76
CA PRO A 121 9.07 -2.30 -18.67
C PRO A 121 7.92 -1.70 -19.48
N GLU A 122 6.90 -2.49 -19.81
CA GLU A 122 5.73 -2.03 -20.57
C GLU A 122 4.57 -1.54 -19.70
N GLY A 123 4.77 -1.42 -18.38
CA GLY A 123 3.74 -1.14 -17.38
C GLY A 123 3.26 -2.41 -16.69
N GLY A 124 2.75 -2.25 -15.48
CA GLY A 124 2.43 -3.35 -14.58
C GLY A 124 3.53 -3.60 -13.56
N PHE A 125 3.16 -4.32 -12.51
CA PHE A 125 4.06 -4.70 -11.43
C PHE A 125 4.01 -6.22 -11.25
N TYR A 126 5.18 -6.81 -11.03
CA TYR A 126 5.35 -8.22 -10.72
C TYR A 126 4.79 -8.57 -9.34
N SER A 127 4.45 -9.84 -9.12
CA SER A 127 3.68 -10.25 -7.94
C SER A 127 4.49 -10.33 -6.66
N THR A 128 5.71 -10.90 -6.72
CA THR A 128 6.51 -11.12 -5.51
C THR A 128 8.00 -11.23 -5.80
N GLN A 129 8.81 -10.92 -4.79
CA GLN A 129 10.21 -11.27 -4.71
C GLN A 129 10.34 -12.38 -3.66
N ASP A 130 11.02 -13.50 -4.02
CA ASP A 130 11.17 -14.68 -3.18
C ASP A 130 11.91 -14.34 -1.86
N ALA A 131 11.71 -15.18 -0.85
CA ALA A 131 12.42 -15.13 0.42
C ALA A 131 13.84 -15.67 0.28
N ASP A 132 14.05 -16.63 -0.63
CA ASP A 132 15.28 -17.40 -0.76
C ASP A 132 16.22 -16.80 -1.81
N SER A 133 17.50 -16.79 -1.49
CA SER A 133 18.58 -16.62 -2.45
C SER A 133 19.50 -17.85 -2.38
N GLU A 134 19.77 -18.48 -3.51
CA GLU A 134 20.57 -19.71 -3.60
C GLU A 134 20.03 -20.84 -2.68
N GLY A 135 18.71 -20.91 -2.47
CA GLY A 135 18.04 -21.90 -1.64
C GLY A 135 18.19 -21.68 -0.12
N VAL A 136 18.59 -20.47 0.30
CA VAL A 136 18.71 -20.10 1.72
C VAL A 136 17.90 -18.84 1.97
N GLU A 137 16.94 -18.93 2.91
CA GLU A 137 16.07 -17.81 3.28
C GLU A 137 16.88 -16.68 3.92
N GLY A 138 16.63 -15.45 3.47
CA GLY A 138 17.23 -14.24 4.02
C GLY A 138 18.68 -13.98 3.62
N LYS A 139 19.38 -14.90 2.97
CA LYS A 139 20.81 -14.79 2.61
C LYS A 139 21.18 -13.49 1.91
N PHE A 140 20.30 -12.99 1.06
CA PHE A 140 20.51 -11.72 0.35
C PHE A 140 20.51 -10.51 1.27
N PHE A 141 19.74 -10.55 2.37
CA PHE A 141 19.41 -9.39 3.19
C PHE A 141 20.27 -9.23 4.46
N VAL A 142 20.86 -10.33 4.95
CA VAL A 142 21.58 -10.36 6.22
C VAL A 142 23.06 -9.98 6.08
N TRP A 143 23.66 -9.54 7.20
CA TRP A 143 25.02 -9.01 7.23
C TRP A 143 25.78 -9.48 8.47
N THR A 144 27.10 -9.58 8.33
CA THR A 144 28.04 -9.70 9.45
C THR A 144 28.82 -8.39 9.66
N PRO A 145 29.40 -8.15 10.84
CA PRO A 145 30.27 -6.99 11.04
C PRO A 145 31.45 -6.95 10.09
N ASP A 146 32.04 -8.11 9.76
CA ASP A 146 33.18 -8.23 8.86
C ASP A 146 32.81 -7.82 7.42
N GLU A 147 31.63 -8.22 6.92
CA GLU A 147 31.13 -7.80 5.61
C GLU A 147 30.90 -6.28 5.54
N ILE A 148 30.42 -5.66 6.64
CA ILE A 148 30.24 -4.21 6.71
C ILE A 148 31.58 -3.50 6.71
N GLU A 149 32.58 -4.00 7.45
CA GLU A 149 33.94 -3.50 7.47
C GLU A 149 34.60 -3.56 6.08
N ASP A 150 34.47 -4.68 5.39
CA ASP A 150 34.99 -4.87 4.03
C ASP A 150 34.36 -3.88 3.01
N VAL A 151 33.09 -3.55 3.18
CA VAL A 151 32.36 -2.61 2.27
C VAL A 151 32.71 -1.16 2.55
N LEU A 152 32.81 -0.79 3.84
CA LEU A 152 33.03 0.62 4.23
C LEU A 152 34.50 1.02 4.26
N ASP A 153 35.41 0.05 4.20
CA ASP A 153 36.89 0.23 4.22
C ASP A 153 37.32 1.19 5.36
N ASP A 154 36.79 0.94 6.57
CA ASP A 154 37.01 1.77 7.76
C ASP A 154 37.17 0.88 8.99
N ASP A 155 38.00 1.28 9.94
CA ASP A 155 38.36 0.48 11.13
C ASP A 155 37.24 0.54 12.20
N ARG A 156 36.59 -0.58 12.44
CA ARG A 156 35.54 -0.69 13.48
C ARG A 156 36.02 -0.50 14.91
N ALA A 157 37.33 -0.48 15.17
CA ALA A 157 37.87 -0.28 16.51
C ALA A 157 37.69 1.17 17.02
N SER A 158 37.54 2.13 16.12
CA SER A 158 37.22 3.52 16.50
C SER A 158 35.72 3.70 16.72
N ALA A 159 35.32 4.29 17.84
CA ALA A 159 33.93 4.50 18.19
C ALA A 159 33.19 5.46 17.25
N ASP A 160 33.92 6.32 16.53
CA ASP A 160 33.42 7.29 15.56
C ASP A 160 33.55 6.82 14.11
N SER A 161 34.07 5.60 13.88
CA SER A 161 34.17 5.01 12.54
C SER A 161 32.79 4.72 11.94
N ALA A 162 32.70 4.77 10.62
CA ALA A 162 31.47 4.44 9.91
C ALA A 162 30.98 3.02 10.22
N VAL A 163 31.89 2.06 10.31
CA VAL A 163 31.57 0.65 10.64
C VAL A 163 30.97 0.54 12.05
N HIS A 164 31.60 1.15 13.07
CA HIS A 164 31.09 1.11 14.42
C HIS A 164 29.69 1.76 14.52
N LEU A 165 29.53 2.95 13.92
CA LEU A 165 28.27 3.69 13.93
C LEU A 165 27.13 2.91 13.24
N VAL A 166 27.41 2.29 12.09
CA VAL A 166 26.45 1.49 11.33
C VAL A 166 26.08 0.21 12.09
N CYS A 167 27.07 -0.54 12.57
CA CYS A 167 26.84 -1.75 13.35
C CYS A 167 26.03 -1.46 14.62
N ARG A 168 26.34 -0.36 15.31
CA ARG A 168 25.60 0.06 16.52
C ARG A 168 24.18 0.50 16.21
N TYR A 169 23.97 1.24 15.12
CA TYR A 169 22.64 1.73 14.73
C TYR A 169 21.72 0.64 14.23
N PHE A 170 22.23 -0.32 13.45
CA PHE A 170 21.45 -1.42 12.88
C PHE A 170 21.55 -2.72 13.69
N ASP A 171 22.09 -2.69 14.88
CA ASP A 171 22.26 -3.83 15.79
C ASP A 171 22.99 -5.03 15.13
N VAL A 172 24.05 -4.75 14.40
CA VAL A 172 24.91 -5.77 13.80
C VAL A 172 26.03 -6.14 14.76
N THR A 173 26.00 -7.37 15.30
CA THR A 173 26.94 -7.83 16.30
C THR A 173 27.69 -9.08 15.86
N PRO A 174 28.84 -9.44 16.48
CA PRO A 174 29.55 -10.68 16.16
C PRO A 174 28.78 -11.96 16.46
N HIS A 175 27.75 -11.91 17.30
CA HIS A 175 26.89 -13.05 17.59
C HIS A 175 25.70 -13.15 16.66
N GLY A 176 25.38 -12.03 15.95
CA GLY A 176 24.20 -11.91 15.11
C GLY A 176 22.89 -11.89 15.91
N ASN A 177 21.82 -11.62 15.21
CA ASN A 177 20.44 -11.74 15.69
C ASN A 177 19.61 -12.71 14.81
N PHE A 178 20.29 -13.41 13.91
CA PHE A 178 19.75 -14.41 13.00
C PHE A 178 20.68 -15.62 12.91
N GLU A 179 20.38 -16.59 12.04
CA GLU A 179 21.11 -17.85 11.88
C GLU A 179 22.60 -17.62 11.55
N ASP A 180 23.44 -18.54 11.96
CA ASP A 180 24.89 -18.59 11.68
C ASP A 180 25.67 -17.31 12.03
N GLY A 181 25.24 -16.56 13.03
CA GLY A 181 25.89 -15.31 13.47
C GLY A 181 25.68 -14.13 12.54
N GLN A 182 24.75 -14.24 11.60
CA GLN A 182 24.34 -13.14 10.73
C GLN A 182 23.34 -12.20 11.43
N SER A 183 23.24 -10.99 10.95
CA SER A 183 22.30 -10.00 11.48
C SER A 183 21.33 -9.51 10.41
N ILE A 184 20.06 -9.51 10.76
CA ILE A 184 19.01 -8.75 10.10
C ILE A 184 19.17 -7.31 10.57
N LEU A 185 19.25 -6.36 9.64
CA LEU A 185 19.33 -4.95 9.97
C LEU A 185 18.01 -4.48 10.59
N HIS A 186 18.07 -3.90 11.77
CA HIS A 186 16.94 -3.27 12.44
C HIS A 186 17.42 -2.14 13.34
N ILE A 187 16.51 -1.28 13.78
CA ILE A 187 16.86 -0.11 14.61
C ILE A 187 16.38 -0.37 16.04
N ASP A 188 17.26 -0.85 16.90
CA ASP A 188 16.97 -1.03 18.33
C ASP A 188 17.11 0.27 19.12
N THR A 189 18.13 1.04 18.78
CA THR A 189 18.51 2.27 19.50
C THR A 189 18.28 3.51 18.63
N ASP A 190 17.81 4.61 19.23
CA ASP A 190 17.61 5.87 18.51
C ASP A 190 18.92 6.58 18.15
N LEU A 191 18.85 7.47 17.14
CA LEU A 191 20.00 8.23 16.65
C LEU A 191 20.67 9.07 17.74
N GLU A 192 19.88 9.65 18.64
CA GLU A 192 20.34 10.51 19.73
C GLU A 192 21.23 9.72 20.70
N THR A 193 20.80 8.53 21.04
CA THR A 193 21.55 7.63 21.95
C THR A 193 22.85 7.16 21.30
N VAL A 194 22.80 6.69 20.05
CA VAL A 194 24.01 6.25 19.33
C VAL A 194 25.00 7.39 19.16
N ALA A 195 24.54 8.61 18.82
CA ALA A 195 25.40 9.78 18.69
C ALA A 195 26.07 10.14 20.01
N ALA A 196 25.33 10.05 21.13
CA ALA A 196 25.87 10.34 22.46
C ALA A 196 26.90 9.28 22.90
N GLU A 197 26.66 8.00 22.67
CA GLU A 197 27.58 6.91 22.98
C GLU A 197 28.91 7.05 22.21
N ALA A 198 28.83 7.41 20.92
CA ALA A 198 29.98 7.59 20.05
C ALA A 198 30.64 8.98 20.15
N ALA A 199 30.08 9.91 20.98
CA ALA A 199 30.52 11.30 21.12
C ALA A 199 30.59 12.08 19.78
N VAL A 200 29.67 11.80 18.86
CA VAL A 200 29.52 12.49 17.55
C VAL A 200 28.25 13.34 17.53
N SER A 201 28.15 14.26 16.56
CA SER A 201 26.91 15.01 16.38
C SER A 201 25.85 14.14 15.67
N ILE A 202 24.57 14.39 15.97
CA ILE A 202 23.43 13.69 15.31
C ILE A 202 23.50 13.86 13.80
N ASP A 203 23.87 15.05 13.30
CA ASP A 203 23.96 15.30 11.88
C ASP A 203 25.09 14.50 11.23
N HIS A 204 26.26 14.40 11.89
CA HIS A 204 27.35 13.54 11.42
C HIS A 204 26.94 12.07 11.37
N LEU A 205 26.27 11.58 12.42
CA LEU A 205 25.76 10.21 12.46
C LEU A 205 24.75 9.97 11.30
N ARG A 206 23.81 10.89 11.11
CA ARG A 206 22.80 10.77 10.05
C ARG A 206 23.44 10.72 8.65
N GLU A 207 24.40 11.61 8.37
CA GLU A 207 25.12 11.62 7.10
C GLU A 207 25.94 10.32 6.90
N THR A 208 26.57 9.84 7.98
CA THR A 208 27.33 8.57 7.93
C THR A 208 26.42 7.39 7.67
N ILE A 209 25.26 7.26 8.35
CA ILE A 209 24.29 6.20 8.12
C ILE A 209 23.76 6.24 6.66
N GLU A 210 23.38 7.40 6.15
CA GLU A 210 22.85 7.51 4.78
C GLU A 210 23.89 7.14 3.72
N ARG A 211 25.14 7.60 3.88
CA ARG A 211 26.25 7.25 2.97
C ARG A 211 26.53 5.75 3.05
N SER A 212 26.60 5.18 4.24
CA SER A 212 26.89 3.77 4.46
C SER A 212 25.74 2.87 3.94
N ARG A 213 24.49 3.28 4.16
CA ARG A 213 23.32 2.60 3.57
C ARG A 213 23.46 2.45 2.06
N HIS A 214 23.87 3.53 1.37
CA HIS A 214 24.06 3.49 -0.08
C HIS A 214 25.18 2.54 -0.49
N ALA A 215 26.34 2.59 0.19
CA ALA A 215 27.47 1.69 -0.07
C ALA A 215 27.10 0.21 0.16
N LEU A 216 26.42 -0.09 1.27
CA LEU A 216 25.93 -1.44 1.58
C LEU A 216 24.89 -1.92 0.57
N TRP A 217 23.98 -1.05 0.14
CA TRP A 217 23.01 -1.37 -0.91
C TRP A 217 23.72 -1.71 -2.23
N GLU A 218 24.69 -0.90 -2.66
CA GLU A 218 25.49 -1.18 -3.87
C GLU A 218 26.28 -2.50 -3.75
N ALA A 219 26.85 -2.79 -2.59
CA ALA A 219 27.54 -4.05 -2.34
C ALA A 219 26.58 -5.24 -2.41
N ARG A 220 25.37 -5.10 -1.82
CA ARG A 220 24.31 -6.12 -1.87
C ARG A 220 23.87 -6.44 -3.30
N GLN A 221 23.85 -5.46 -4.22
CA GLN A 221 23.51 -5.69 -5.63
C GLN A 221 24.50 -6.63 -6.35
N ARG A 222 25.66 -6.92 -5.76
CA ARG A 222 26.61 -7.91 -6.30
C ARG A 222 26.32 -9.34 -5.84
N ARG A 223 25.45 -9.49 -4.83
CA ARG A 223 24.96 -10.80 -4.38
C ARG A 223 23.96 -11.35 -5.39
N ILE A 224 23.75 -12.66 -5.37
CA ILE A 224 22.64 -13.27 -6.13
C ILE A 224 21.34 -12.86 -5.48
N ALA A 225 20.53 -12.10 -6.23
CA ALA A 225 19.22 -11.63 -5.76
C ALA A 225 18.24 -12.80 -5.64
N PRO A 226 17.24 -12.71 -4.74
CA PRO A 226 16.10 -13.63 -4.74
C PRO A 226 15.37 -13.61 -6.08
N ASP A 227 14.79 -14.75 -6.45
CA ASP A 227 13.97 -14.86 -7.65
C ASP A 227 12.73 -13.97 -7.55
N ARG A 228 12.24 -13.57 -8.71
CA ARG A 228 11.04 -12.75 -8.81
C ARG A 228 9.95 -13.53 -9.55
N ASP A 229 8.77 -13.62 -8.97
CA ASP A 229 7.59 -14.13 -9.69
C ASP A 229 7.04 -13.02 -10.60
N GLU A 230 7.26 -13.19 -11.89
CA GLU A 230 6.94 -12.20 -12.92
C GLU A 230 5.46 -12.21 -13.35
N LYS A 231 4.59 -12.86 -12.60
CA LYS A 231 3.15 -12.75 -12.82
C LYS A 231 2.67 -11.32 -12.57
N ILE A 232 1.78 -10.86 -13.42
CA ILE A 232 1.02 -9.63 -13.25
C ILE A 232 -0.37 -10.05 -12.77
N VAL A 233 -0.68 -9.86 -11.48
CA VAL A 233 -1.99 -10.11 -10.89
C VAL A 233 -2.79 -8.81 -10.91
N VAL A 234 -3.94 -8.82 -11.55
CA VAL A 234 -4.68 -7.59 -11.89
C VAL A 234 -5.16 -6.84 -10.64
N ALA A 235 -5.73 -7.55 -9.66
CA ALA A 235 -6.13 -6.94 -8.38
C ALA A 235 -4.96 -6.25 -7.67
N TRP A 236 -3.80 -6.93 -7.58
CA TRP A 236 -2.63 -6.37 -6.89
C TRP A 236 -2.05 -5.16 -7.62
N ASN A 237 -2.13 -5.16 -8.94
CA ASN A 237 -1.74 -4.02 -9.76
C ASN A 237 -2.69 -2.83 -9.57
N GLY A 238 -4.00 -3.07 -9.44
CA GLY A 238 -4.96 -2.03 -9.07
C GLY A 238 -4.62 -1.40 -7.71
N LEU A 239 -4.36 -2.22 -6.68
CA LEU A 239 -3.93 -1.74 -5.36
C LEU A 239 -2.63 -0.93 -5.43
N MET A 240 -1.63 -1.40 -6.20
CA MET A 240 -0.36 -0.68 -6.33
C MET A 240 -0.53 0.63 -7.12
N CYS A 241 -1.41 0.69 -8.12
CA CYS A 241 -1.73 1.95 -8.80
C CYS A 241 -2.33 2.98 -7.83
N THR A 242 -3.25 2.58 -6.95
CA THR A 242 -3.76 3.43 -5.86
C THR A 242 -2.61 3.95 -4.97
N ALA A 243 -1.66 3.09 -4.60
CA ALA A 243 -0.49 3.48 -3.80
C ALA A 243 0.41 4.49 -4.54
N MET A 244 0.68 4.25 -5.83
CA MET A 244 1.47 5.15 -6.67
C MET A 244 0.79 6.52 -6.83
N VAL A 245 -0.51 6.54 -7.08
CA VAL A 245 -1.30 7.80 -7.15
C VAL A 245 -1.22 8.55 -5.83
N ARG A 246 -1.36 7.86 -4.69
CA ARG A 246 -1.24 8.49 -3.37
C ARG A 246 0.18 9.04 -3.14
N GLY A 247 1.21 8.31 -3.58
CA GLY A 247 2.61 8.75 -3.57
C GLY A 247 2.81 10.04 -4.35
N TYR A 248 2.28 10.14 -5.57
CA TYR A 248 2.28 11.36 -6.38
C TYR A 248 1.58 12.53 -5.68
N GLN A 249 0.38 12.31 -5.15
CA GLN A 249 -0.39 13.35 -4.47
C GLN A 249 0.35 13.97 -3.28
N ILE A 250 1.15 13.20 -2.55
CA ILE A 250 1.89 13.67 -1.35
C ILE A 250 3.28 14.20 -1.69
N SER A 251 3.95 13.64 -2.70
CA SER A 251 5.33 14.01 -3.05
C SER A 251 5.45 15.04 -4.15
N GLY A 252 4.49 15.04 -5.08
CA GLY A 252 4.58 15.78 -6.35
C GLY A 252 5.49 15.10 -7.40
N ASP A 253 6.03 13.90 -7.12
CA ASP A 253 6.91 13.18 -8.03
C ASP A 253 6.10 12.49 -9.12
N SER A 254 6.22 13.01 -10.37
CA SER A 254 5.45 12.51 -11.51
C SER A 254 5.75 11.07 -11.89
N ARG A 255 6.94 10.52 -11.53
CA ARG A 255 7.30 9.13 -11.82
C ARG A 255 6.22 8.15 -11.31
N TYR A 256 5.64 8.45 -10.14
CA TYR A 256 4.59 7.61 -9.55
C TYR A 256 3.28 7.69 -10.34
N LEU A 257 2.87 8.87 -10.77
CA LEU A 257 1.68 9.03 -11.61
C LEU A 257 1.89 8.39 -12.99
N ASP A 258 3.04 8.63 -13.62
CA ASP A 258 3.35 8.13 -14.95
C ASP A 258 3.31 6.60 -15.01
N ILE A 259 3.86 5.91 -14.01
CA ILE A 259 3.81 4.45 -13.95
C ILE A 259 2.40 3.94 -13.64
N ALA A 260 1.61 4.62 -12.80
CA ALA A 260 0.23 4.25 -12.53
C ALA A 260 -0.64 4.36 -13.79
N VAL A 261 -0.53 5.47 -14.52
CA VAL A 261 -1.20 5.68 -15.82
C VAL A 261 -0.80 4.61 -16.83
N LYS A 262 0.49 4.34 -16.96
CA LYS A 262 1.01 3.33 -17.86
C LYS A 262 0.51 1.92 -17.52
N THR A 263 0.51 1.58 -16.24
CA THR A 263 0.02 0.29 -15.75
C THR A 263 -1.47 0.12 -16.01
N MET A 264 -2.27 1.12 -15.62
CA MET A 264 -3.72 1.05 -15.83
C MET A 264 -4.09 1.04 -17.30
N GLY A 265 -3.40 1.81 -18.15
CA GLY A 265 -3.56 1.74 -19.61
C GLY A 265 -3.32 0.32 -20.11
N ARG A 266 -2.21 -0.32 -19.70
CA ARG A 266 -1.93 -1.71 -20.09
C ARG A 266 -2.99 -2.69 -19.60
N LEU A 267 -3.46 -2.58 -18.35
CA LEU A 267 -4.50 -3.48 -17.83
C LEU A 267 -5.79 -3.36 -18.63
N LEU A 268 -6.19 -2.14 -18.98
CA LEU A 268 -7.44 -1.89 -19.72
C LEU A 268 -7.34 -2.22 -21.20
N ASP A 269 -6.14 -2.12 -21.81
CA ASP A 269 -5.93 -2.40 -23.23
C ASP A 269 -5.59 -3.87 -23.51
N HIS A 270 -4.72 -4.49 -22.68
CA HIS A 270 -4.20 -5.84 -22.94
C HIS A 270 -4.86 -6.93 -22.10
N PHE A 271 -5.28 -6.64 -20.86
CA PHE A 271 -5.92 -7.62 -19.98
C PHE A 271 -7.45 -7.69 -20.14
N VAL A 272 -8.02 -6.92 -21.06
CA VAL A 272 -9.40 -7.05 -21.48
C VAL A 272 -9.45 -7.87 -22.78
N VAL A 273 -9.98 -9.09 -22.69
CA VAL A 273 -10.11 -10.03 -23.83
C VAL A 273 -11.57 -10.42 -23.98
N ASP A 274 -12.11 -10.31 -25.20
CA ASP A 274 -13.53 -10.54 -25.51
C ASP A 274 -14.48 -9.69 -24.62
N GLY A 275 -14.08 -8.46 -24.33
CA GLY A 275 -14.85 -7.52 -23.51
C GLY A 275 -14.84 -7.79 -22.00
N GLY A 276 -14.07 -8.77 -21.51
CA GLY A 276 -13.95 -9.12 -20.09
C GLY A 276 -12.50 -9.03 -19.61
N LEU A 277 -12.33 -8.51 -18.38
CA LEU A 277 -11.05 -8.44 -17.71
C LEU A 277 -10.54 -9.85 -17.40
N ARG A 278 -9.23 -10.07 -17.45
CA ARG A 278 -8.54 -11.30 -17.04
C ARG A 278 -7.92 -11.11 -15.64
N HIS A 279 -7.76 -12.21 -14.91
CA HIS A 279 -7.18 -12.21 -13.56
C HIS A 279 -5.69 -11.82 -13.55
N GLY A 280 -4.94 -12.20 -14.57
CA GLY A 280 -3.52 -11.92 -14.63
C GLY A 280 -2.85 -12.51 -15.86
N GLY A 281 -1.51 -12.42 -15.88
CA GLY A 281 -0.66 -12.93 -16.96
C GLY A 281 0.77 -13.07 -16.53
N LEU A 282 1.63 -13.55 -17.44
CA LEU A 282 3.07 -13.71 -17.22
C LEU A 282 3.83 -12.89 -18.28
N GLY A 283 4.55 -11.88 -17.85
CA GLY A 283 5.28 -10.98 -18.76
C GLY A 283 4.34 -10.30 -19.76
N ALA A 284 4.51 -10.59 -21.06
CA ALA A 284 3.66 -10.08 -22.14
C ALA A 284 2.37 -10.91 -22.36
N ASP A 285 2.32 -12.14 -21.84
CA ASP A 285 1.24 -13.09 -22.10
C ASP A 285 0.08 -12.87 -21.12
N VAL A 286 -1.11 -12.62 -21.64
CA VAL A 286 -2.34 -12.53 -20.84
C VAL A 286 -2.87 -13.92 -20.56
N GLY A 287 -3.15 -14.21 -19.30
CA GLY A 287 -3.69 -15.47 -18.86
C GLY A 287 -5.11 -15.73 -19.40
N THR A 288 -5.53 -16.99 -19.41
CA THR A 288 -6.86 -17.38 -19.83
C THR A 288 -7.93 -17.24 -18.75
N GLN A 289 -7.51 -17.16 -17.47
CA GLN A 289 -8.41 -17.07 -16.33
C GLN A 289 -9.21 -15.75 -16.38
N PRO A 290 -10.54 -15.79 -16.43
CA PRO A 290 -11.36 -14.59 -16.27
C PRO A 290 -11.10 -13.92 -14.93
N ALA A 291 -11.26 -12.61 -14.87
CA ALA A 291 -11.13 -11.85 -13.63
C ALA A 291 -12.08 -12.37 -12.56
N PHE A 292 -11.61 -12.32 -11.33
CA PHE A 292 -12.43 -12.43 -10.13
C PHE A 292 -13.02 -11.07 -9.76
N GLN A 293 -13.94 -11.09 -8.84
CA GLN A 293 -14.65 -9.88 -8.41
C GLN A 293 -13.70 -8.81 -7.81
N ASP A 294 -12.69 -9.24 -7.08
CA ASP A 294 -11.66 -8.37 -6.47
C ASP A 294 -10.76 -7.71 -7.53
N ASP A 295 -10.47 -8.38 -8.66
CA ASP A 295 -9.75 -7.77 -9.78
C ASP A 295 -10.50 -6.54 -10.31
N VAL A 296 -11.80 -6.72 -10.57
CA VAL A 296 -12.64 -5.63 -11.10
C VAL A 296 -12.77 -4.49 -10.10
N ALA A 297 -12.97 -4.81 -8.81
CA ALA A 297 -13.12 -3.81 -7.75
C ALA A 297 -11.84 -3.00 -7.55
N ALA A 298 -10.66 -3.63 -7.56
CA ALA A 298 -9.38 -2.95 -7.40
C ALA A 298 -9.05 -2.04 -8.59
N VAL A 299 -9.28 -2.51 -9.82
CA VAL A 299 -9.06 -1.70 -11.04
C VAL A 299 -10.04 -0.52 -11.10
N MET A 300 -11.32 -0.73 -10.73
CA MET A 300 -12.31 0.35 -10.64
C MET A 300 -11.90 1.41 -9.63
N ALA A 301 -11.44 1.03 -8.44
CA ALA A 301 -10.95 1.95 -7.43
C ALA A 301 -9.73 2.76 -7.91
N ALA A 302 -8.77 2.11 -8.58
CA ALA A 302 -7.60 2.77 -9.17
C ALA A 302 -7.98 3.76 -10.28
N CYS A 303 -8.99 3.46 -11.10
CA CYS A 303 -9.52 4.41 -12.08
C CYS A 303 -10.10 5.66 -11.39
N ILE A 304 -10.84 5.50 -10.30
CA ILE A 304 -11.36 6.64 -9.53
C ILE A 304 -10.20 7.47 -8.94
N ASP A 305 -9.17 6.82 -8.39
CA ASP A 305 -7.99 7.51 -7.84
C ASP A 305 -7.23 8.29 -8.92
N LEU A 306 -7.07 7.74 -10.12
CA LEU A 306 -6.47 8.42 -11.26
C LEU A 306 -7.31 9.62 -11.73
N TYR A 307 -8.63 9.48 -11.76
CA TYR A 307 -9.51 10.62 -12.04
C TYR A 307 -9.32 11.74 -11.01
N GLU A 308 -9.34 11.43 -9.73
CA GLU A 308 -9.14 12.41 -8.65
C GLU A 308 -7.75 13.08 -8.67
N ALA A 309 -6.74 12.41 -9.25
CA ALA A 309 -5.38 12.94 -9.38
C ALA A 309 -5.15 13.77 -10.65
N THR A 310 -5.92 13.53 -11.72
CA THR A 310 -5.69 14.13 -13.04
C THR A 310 -6.87 14.96 -13.56
N PHE A 311 -8.08 14.67 -13.07
CA PHE A 311 -9.38 15.13 -13.62
C PHE A 311 -9.60 14.72 -15.10
N ASP A 312 -8.88 13.70 -15.56
CA ASP A 312 -9.15 13.10 -16.88
C ASP A 312 -10.39 12.21 -16.81
N VAL A 313 -11.44 12.65 -17.50
CA VAL A 313 -12.76 11.96 -17.55
C VAL A 313 -12.66 10.55 -18.15
N ALA A 314 -11.62 10.25 -18.93
CA ALA A 314 -11.43 8.90 -19.46
C ALA A 314 -11.38 7.85 -18.34
N TRP A 315 -10.73 8.15 -17.22
CA TRP A 315 -10.67 7.25 -16.06
C TRP A 315 -12.04 7.01 -15.42
N MET A 316 -12.87 8.06 -15.38
CA MET A 316 -14.25 7.93 -14.89
C MET A 316 -15.09 7.03 -15.78
N ASN A 317 -14.95 7.15 -17.12
CA ASN A 317 -15.63 6.29 -18.07
C ASN A 317 -15.22 4.82 -17.92
N HIS A 318 -13.93 4.56 -17.67
CA HIS A 318 -13.45 3.21 -17.35
C HIS A 318 -14.05 2.69 -16.05
N ALA A 319 -14.09 3.50 -14.99
CA ALA A 319 -14.70 3.11 -13.72
C ALA A 319 -16.20 2.75 -13.88
N GLN A 320 -16.97 3.54 -14.64
CA GLN A 320 -18.38 3.25 -14.93
C GLN A 320 -18.56 1.93 -15.74
N THR A 321 -17.69 1.71 -16.73
CA THR A 321 -17.71 0.47 -17.52
C THR A 321 -17.43 -0.74 -16.62
N LEU A 322 -16.42 -0.64 -15.74
CA LEU A 322 -16.08 -1.71 -14.79
C LEU A 322 -17.20 -1.94 -13.76
N ALA A 323 -17.85 -0.89 -13.29
CA ALA A 323 -19.01 -1.02 -12.39
C ALA A 323 -20.15 -1.81 -13.06
N THR A 324 -20.47 -1.48 -14.32
CA THR A 324 -21.47 -2.21 -15.10
C THR A 324 -21.08 -3.69 -15.27
N GLN A 325 -19.84 -3.96 -15.68
CA GLN A 325 -19.33 -5.34 -15.82
C GLN A 325 -19.36 -6.11 -14.50
N MET A 326 -19.04 -5.45 -13.37
CA MET A 326 -19.07 -6.04 -12.04
C MET A 326 -20.51 -6.40 -11.64
N LEU A 327 -21.47 -5.54 -11.89
CA LEU A 327 -22.90 -5.81 -11.62
C LEU A 327 -23.43 -6.94 -12.50
N ASP A 328 -23.11 -6.95 -13.79
CA ASP A 328 -23.59 -7.98 -14.72
C ASP A 328 -23.01 -9.37 -14.42
N ALA A 329 -21.74 -9.44 -14.02
CA ALA A 329 -21.04 -10.72 -13.89
C ALA A 329 -21.09 -11.33 -12.48
N PHE A 330 -21.15 -10.52 -11.43
CA PHE A 330 -20.94 -10.97 -10.06
C PHE A 330 -22.08 -10.67 -9.09
N TRP A 331 -23.00 -9.76 -9.43
CA TRP A 331 -24.09 -9.37 -8.54
C TRP A 331 -25.09 -10.50 -8.29
N ASP A 332 -25.46 -10.71 -7.04
CA ASP A 332 -26.56 -11.58 -6.67
C ASP A 332 -27.86 -10.77 -6.51
N ALA A 333 -28.73 -10.87 -7.50
CA ALA A 333 -29.98 -10.12 -7.54
C ALA A 333 -31.00 -10.52 -6.45
N GLU A 334 -30.92 -11.76 -5.94
CA GLU A 334 -31.84 -12.27 -4.91
C GLU A 334 -31.27 -12.13 -3.50
N GLY A 335 -29.98 -12.46 -3.33
CA GLY A 335 -29.31 -12.50 -2.03
C GLY A 335 -28.42 -11.31 -1.76
N HIS A 336 -28.31 -10.35 -2.67
CA HIS A 336 -27.44 -9.17 -2.63
C HIS A 336 -25.94 -9.50 -2.49
N GLY A 337 -25.09 -8.47 -2.63
CA GLY A 337 -23.63 -8.63 -2.60
C GLY A 337 -23.07 -9.32 -3.82
N PHE A 338 -21.76 -9.46 -3.87
CA PHE A 338 -21.04 -9.95 -5.04
C PHE A 338 -20.48 -11.33 -4.80
N TYR A 339 -20.73 -12.25 -5.74
CA TYR A 339 -20.02 -13.52 -5.81
C TYR A 339 -18.56 -13.30 -6.18
N TYR A 340 -17.67 -14.15 -5.68
CA TYR A 340 -16.24 -14.06 -5.99
C TYR A 340 -15.93 -14.39 -7.45
N VAL A 341 -16.62 -15.41 -8.00
CA VAL A 341 -16.50 -15.82 -9.41
C VAL A 341 -17.71 -15.35 -10.22
N ARG A 342 -17.48 -15.06 -11.50
CA ARG A 342 -18.51 -14.65 -12.45
C ARG A 342 -19.59 -15.72 -12.63
N ASP A 343 -20.73 -15.31 -13.14
CA ASP A 343 -21.77 -16.24 -13.53
C ASP A 343 -21.33 -17.13 -14.71
N GLY A 344 -21.87 -18.37 -14.78
CA GLY A 344 -21.50 -19.35 -15.80
C GLY A 344 -20.11 -19.96 -15.66
N CYS A 345 -19.43 -19.79 -14.51
CA CYS A 345 -18.16 -20.47 -14.24
C CYS A 345 -18.42 -21.94 -13.88
N GLU A 346 -18.06 -22.87 -14.78
CA GLU A 346 -18.28 -24.32 -14.60
C GLU A 346 -17.24 -24.98 -13.70
N ASP A 347 -16.12 -24.31 -13.44
CA ASP A 347 -14.98 -24.86 -12.66
C ASP A 347 -15.18 -24.83 -11.16
N VAL A 348 -16.28 -24.27 -10.65
CA VAL A 348 -16.56 -24.16 -9.22
C VAL A 348 -17.84 -24.90 -8.83
N LEU A 349 -17.78 -25.62 -7.71
CA LEU A 349 -18.94 -26.33 -7.18
C LEU A 349 -19.99 -25.37 -6.60
N VAL A 350 -19.54 -24.26 -5.99
CA VAL A 350 -20.40 -23.26 -5.36
C VAL A 350 -19.76 -21.89 -5.53
N ARG A 351 -20.55 -20.92 -5.98
CA ARG A 351 -20.13 -19.50 -5.98
C ARG A 351 -20.20 -18.97 -4.55
N SER A 352 -19.08 -18.52 -4.03
CA SER A 352 -18.98 -17.97 -2.68
C SER A 352 -19.06 -16.43 -2.67
N LYS A 353 -19.55 -15.88 -1.56
CA LYS A 353 -19.48 -14.45 -1.23
C LYS A 353 -18.74 -14.31 0.10
N ASN A 354 -17.74 -13.44 0.16
CA ASN A 354 -16.90 -13.30 1.34
C ASN A 354 -16.74 -11.82 1.75
N PRO A 355 -17.13 -11.42 2.99
CA PRO A 355 -16.89 -10.08 3.52
C PRO A 355 -15.56 -9.96 4.27
N PHE A 356 -14.88 -11.08 4.53
CA PHE A 356 -13.71 -11.12 5.42
C PHE A 356 -12.45 -10.75 4.66
N ASP A 357 -11.66 -9.90 5.27
CA ASP A 357 -10.34 -9.53 4.77
C ASP A 357 -9.33 -10.64 5.07
N GLY A 358 -8.38 -10.82 4.16
CA GLY A 358 -7.28 -11.75 4.26
C GLY A 358 -5.94 -11.02 4.18
N ALA A 359 -5.00 -11.57 3.43
CA ALA A 359 -3.78 -10.86 3.06
C ALA A 359 -4.07 -9.66 2.15
N THR A 360 -5.16 -9.73 1.37
CA THR A 360 -5.73 -8.62 0.61
C THR A 360 -7.13 -8.31 1.15
N PRO A 361 -7.62 -7.06 0.94
CA PRO A 361 -8.98 -6.68 1.32
C PRO A 361 -10.04 -7.55 0.64
N SER A 362 -11.17 -7.78 1.30
CA SER A 362 -12.33 -8.43 0.70
C SER A 362 -12.78 -7.71 -0.58
N GLY A 363 -12.96 -8.46 -1.67
CA GLY A 363 -13.48 -7.91 -2.91
C GLY A 363 -14.84 -7.20 -2.72
N ASN A 364 -15.74 -7.76 -1.91
CA ASN A 364 -17.00 -7.09 -1.56
C ASN A 364 -16.79 -5.76 -0.85
N ALA A 365 -15.80 -5.67 0.04
CA ALA A 365 -15.50 -4.42 0.74
C ALA A 365 -14.92 -3.35 -0.20
N MET A 366 -14.02 -3.77 -1.11
CA MET A 366 -13.48 -2.87 -2.16
C MET A 366 -14.57 -2.41 -3.11
N ALA A 367 -15.47 -3.31 -3.53
CA ALA A 367 -16.59 -2.98 -4.39
C ALA A 367 -17.51 -1.94 -3.74
N VAL A 368 -17.89 -2.12 -2.48
CA VAL A 368 -18.74 -1.18 -1.75
C VAL A 368 -18.11 0.21 -1.70
N ASP A 369 -16.82 0.32 -1.31
CA ASP A 369 -16.13 1.62 -1.24
C ASP A 369 -16.05 2.29 -2.61
N ALA A 370 -15.73 1.55 -3.68
CA ALA A 370 -15.63 2.08 -5.02
C ALA A 370 -17.01 2.48 -5.60
N LEU A 371 -18.07 1.71 -5.33
CA LEU A 371 -19.44 2.05 -5.76
C LEU A 371 -19.98 3.29 -5.05
N LEU A 372 -19.72 3.46 -3.75
CA LEU A 372 -20.07 4.68 -3.01
C LEU A 372 -19.38 5.91 -3.61
N ARG A 373 -18.07 5.82 -3.86
CA ARG A 373 -17.28 6.90 -4.47
C ARG A 373 -17.77 7.22 -5.88
N LEU A 374 -17.97 6.21 -6.72
CA LEU A 374 -18.43 6.39 -8.08
C LEU A 374 -19.84 6.97 -8.12
N GLY A 375 -20.75 6.49 -7.27
CA GLY A 375 -22.11 7.02 -7.12
C GLY A 375 -22.13 8.48 -6.69
N ALA A 376 -21.24 8.89 -5.76
CA ALA A 376 -21.10 10.29 -5.35
C ALA A 376 -20.57 11.18 -6.49
N LEU A 377 -19.58 10.69 -7.27
CA LEU A 377 -18.98 11.45 -8.39
C LEU A 377 -19.94 11.60 -9.58
N THR A 378 -20.78 10.60 -9.82
CA THR A 378 -21.67 10.57 -11.00
C THR A 378 -23.12 10.97 -10.71
N GLY A 379 -23.52 11.00 -9.43
CA GLY A 379 -24.91 11.13 -9.01
C GLY A 379 -25.76 9.89 -9.23
N ASP A 380 -25.12 8.74 -9.54
CA ASP A 380 -25.80 7.46 -9.79
C ASP A 380 -26.22 6.80 -8.47
N ARG A 381 -27.53 6.86 -8.21
CA ARG A 381 -28.14 6.32 -6.98
C ARG A 381 -28.23 4.79 -6.98
N ASP A 382 -28.26 4.15 -8.14
CA ASP A 382 -28.33 2.69 -8.22
C ASP A 382 -27.03 2.06 -7.72
N LEU A 383 -25.87 2.67 -7.99
CA LEU A 383 -24.58 2.25 -7.46
C LEU A 383 -24.55 2.36 -5.93
N VAL A 384 -25.03 3.47 -5.38
CA VAL A 384 -25.13 3.67 -3.92
C VAL A 384 -26.05 2.63 -3.30
N GLN A 385 -27.20 2.35 -3.93
CA GLN A 385 -28.13 1.32 -3.45
C GLN A 385 -27.49 -0.08 -3.43
N ARG A 386 -26.73 -0.48 -4.44
CA ARG A 386 -26.00 -1.78 -4.45
C ARG A 386 -24.98 -1.87 -3.31
N ALA A 387 -24.28 -0.78 -3.04
CA ALA A 387 -23.38 -0.70 -1.91
C ALA A 387 -24.12 -0.85 -0.55
N GLU A 388 -25.26 -0.16 -0.39
CA GLU A 388 -26.12 -0.25 0.80
C GLU A 388 -26.64 -1.67 1.01
N GLU A 389 -27.17 -2.32 -0.03
CA GLU A 389 -27.68 -3.69 0.02
C GLU A 389 -26.57 -4.68 0.42
N THR A 390 -25.32 -4.47 -0.06
CA THR A 390 -24.15 -5.28 0.31
C THR A 390 -23.76 -5.05 1.78
N LEU A 391 -23.76 -3.81 2.25
CA LEU A 391 -23.50 -3.49 3.67
C LEU A 391 -24.55 -4.12 4.58
N ALA A 392 -25.83 -4.07 4.19
CA ALA A 392 -26.93 -4.68 4.93
C ALA A 392 -26.79 -6.20 5.00
N LEU A 393 -26.42 -6.87 3.91
CA LEU A 393 -26.14 -8.30 3.87
C LEU A 393 -25.10 -8.71 4.92
N TYR A 394 -24.02 -7.95 5.02
CA TYR A 394 -22.90 -8.28 5.91
C TYR A 394 -22.98 -7.65 7.30
N ALA A 395 -24.06 -6.95 7.65
CA ALA A 395 -24.21 -6.29 8.94
C ALA A 395 -24.01 -7.23 10.14
N THR A 396 -24.51 -8.47 10.04
CA THR A 396 -24.33 -9.48 11.10
C THR A 396 -22.87 -9.93 11.21
N ALA A 397 -22.19 -10.18 10.10
CA ALA A 397 -20.77 -10.55 10.09
C ALA A 397 -19.90 -9.47 10.71
N MET A 398 -20.10 -8.20 10.30
CA MET A 398 -19.41 -7.03 10.87
C MET A 398 -19.64 -6.91 12.38
N LYS A 399 -20.84 -7.19 12.85
CA LYS A 399 -21.18 -7.11 14.27
C LYS A 399 -20.58 -8.24 15.10
N GLN A 400 -20.52 -9.47 14.55
CA GLN A 400 -20.00 -10.64 15.25
C GLN A 400 -18.48 -10.76 15.18
N SER A 401 -17.86 -10.35 14.06
CA SER A 401 -16.44 -10.51 13.79
C SER A 401 -15.84 -9.23 13.16
N PRO A 402 -15.90 -8.07 13.85
CA PRO A 402 -15.45 -6.79 13.28
C PRO A 402 -13.95 -6.82 12.91
N ASN A 403 -13.14 -7.58 13.62
CA ASN A 403 -11.70 -7.70 13.36
C ASN A 403 -11.37 -8.51 12.07
N ALA A 404 -12.34 -9.26 11.55
CA ALA A 404 -12.16 -10.04 10.34
C ALA A 404 -12.62 -9.30 9.08
N CYS A 405 -13.24 -8.12 9.19
CA CYS A 405 -13.73 -7.33 8.06
C CYS A 405 -13.50 -5.82 8.24
N PRO A 406 -12.28 -5.37 8.62
CA PRO A 406 -11.98 -3.96 8.84
C PRO A 406 -12.18 -3.11 7.59
N ARG A 407 -11.93 -3.63 6.38
CA ARG A 407 -12.18 -2.91 5.13
C ARG A 407 -13.67 -2.65 4.90
N MET A 408 -14.53 -3.65 5.16
CA MET A 408 -15.98 -3.48 5.08
C MET A 408 -16.48 -2.48 6.14
N MET A 409 -15.91 -2.53 7.36
CA MET A 409 -16.19 -1.55 8.42
C MET A 409 -15.80 -0.12 7.99
N ALA A 410 -14.69 0.04 7.27
CA ALA A 410 -14.27 1.32 6.73
C ALA A 410 -15.22 1.84 5.64
N ALA A 411 -15.76 0.95 4.80
CA ALA A 411 -16.78 1.29 3.82
C ALA A 411 -18.13 1.66 4.49
N LEU A 412 -18.54 0.91 5.53
CA LEU A 412 -19.70 1.27 6.35
C LEU A 412 -19.51 2.65 7.02
N HIS A 413 -18.31 2.94 7.52
CA HIS A 413 -18.01 4.22 8.13
C HIS A 413 -18.18 5.36 7.12
N ARG A 414 -17.69 5.21 5.88
CA ARG A 414 -17.96 6.17 4.78
C ARG A 414 -19.45 6.35 4.55
N TYR A 415 -20.19 5.26 4.38
CA TYR A 415 -21.64 5.31 4.14
C TYR A 415 -22.41 6.07 5.23
N LEU A 416 -22.08 5.84 6.51
CA LEU A 416 -22.73 6.47 7.65
C LEU A 416 -22.36 7.95 7.86
N ARG A 417 -21.11 8.34 7.52
CA ARG A 417 -20.61 9.71 7.70
C ARG A 417 -20.89 10.60 6.49
N GLY A 418 -21.04 10.00 5.33
CA GLY A 418 -21.12 10.71 4.06
C GLY A 418 -19.75 11.17 3.57
N ASP A 419 -19.72 11.62 2.34
CA ASP A 419 -18.52 12.12 1.69
C ASP A 419 -18.32 13.63 1.91
N VAL A 420 -17.06 14.06 1.92
CA VAL A 420 -16.65 15.46 1.81
C VAL A 420 -16.38 15.74 0.33
N GLU A 421 -17.37 16.31 -0.34
CA GLU A 421 -17.31 16.63 -1.77
C GLU A 421 -16.53 17.94 -1.98
N ILE A 422 -15.48 17.89 -2.77
CA ILE A 422 -14.63 19.02 -3.10
C ILE A 422 -14.64 19.22 -4.62
N ALA A 423 -15.26 20.29 -5.10
CA ALA A 423 -15.23 20.68 -6.49
C ALA A 423 -14.11 21.70 -6.74
N VAL A 424 -13.19 21.36 -7.64
CA VAL A 424 -12.09 22.24 -8.06
C VAL A 424 -12.42 22.84 -9.43
N VAL A 425 -12.72 24.14 -9.44
CA VAL A 425 -13.14 24.87 -10.64
C VAL A 425 -12.04 25.85 -11.04
N GLY A 426 -11.63 25.83 -12.31
CA GLY A 426 -10.60 26.72 -12.82
C GLY A 426 -9.91 26.17 -14.09
N ASP A 427 -8.97 26.92 -14.62
CA ASP A 427 -8.13 26.44 -15.71
C ASP A 427 -7.18 25.30 -15.22
N PRO A 428 -6.59 24.50 -16.14
CA PRO A 428 -5.75 23.37 -15.76
C PRO A 428 -4.57 23.72 -14.85
N ALA A 429 -3.96 24.91 -15.03
CA ALA A 429 -2.81 25.33 -14.22
C ALA A 429 -3.24 25.67 -12.78
N GLN A 430 -4.36 26.36 -12.62
CA GLN A 430 -4.94 26.66 -11.30
C GLN A 430 -5.37 25.39 -10.57
N ARG A 431 -6.03 24.47 -11.27
CA ARG A 431 -6.46 23.17 -10.70
C ARG A 431 -5.26 22.36 -10.21
N GLY A 432 -4.13 22.37 -10.94
CA GLY A 432 -2.89 21.71 -10.53
C GLY A 432 -2.38 22.14 -9.16
N THR A 433 -2.50 23.41 -8.81
CA THR A 433 -2.12 23.92 -7.48
C THR A 433 -2.98 23.35 -6.37
N TYR A 434 -4.29 23.22 -6.57
CA TYR A 434 -5.20 22.63 -5.58
C TYR A 434 -4.99 21.12 -5.44
N LEU A 435 -4.76 20.41 -6.55
CA LEU A 435 -4.44 18.98 -6.54
C LEU A 435 -3.19 18.65 -5.73
N GLN A 436 -2.24 19.57 -5.62
CA GLN A 436 -1.05 19.42 -4.76
C GLN A 436 -1.35 19.79 -3.29
N SER A 437 -2.30 20.68 -3.03
CA SER A 437 -2.57 21.19 -1.68
C SER A 437 -3.57 20.35 -0.90
N ILE A 438 -4.65 19.88 -1.53
CA ILE A 438 -5.73 19.13 -0.87
C ILE A 438 -5.23 17.83 -0.21
N PRO A 439 -4.36 17.03 -0.86
CA PRO A 439 -3.86 15.78 -0.27
C PRO A 439 -3.02 15.95 1.01
N ALA A 440 -2.56 17.17 1.31
CA ALA A 440 -1.85 17.50 2.56
C ALA A 440 -2.75 17.48 3.80
N TYR A 441 -4.07 17.35 3.63
CA TYR A 441 -5.03 17.22 4.71
C TYR A 441 -5.58 15.80 4.77
N TYR A 442 -5.64 15.23 5.98
CA TYR A 442 -6.27 13.92 6.18
C TYR A 442 -7.79 14.05 6.17
N ILE A 443 -8.40 13.74 5.04
CA ILE A 443 -9.86 13.76 4.81
C ILE A 443 -10.24 12.35 4.29
N PRO A 444 -10.58 11.40 5.17
CA PRO A 444 -10.68 9.97 4.81
C PRO A 444 -11.84 9.66 3.84
N HIS A 445 -12.83 10.52 3.75
CA HIS A 445 -14.03 10.35 2.89
C HIS A 445 -14.15 11.45 1.84
N ARG A 446 -13.03 12.03 1.41
CA ARG A 446 -13.07 13.03 0.36
C ARG A 446 -13.44 12.42 -0.98
N ILE A 447 -14.13 13.23 -1.77
CA ILE A 447 -14.38 13.04 -3.20
C ILE A 447 -13.92 14.30 -3.91
N LEU A 448 -13.07 14.16 -4.93
CA LEU A 448 -12.55 15.28 -5.71
C LEU A 448 -13.15 15.26 -7.12
N ALA A 449 -13.79 16.34 -7.51
CA ALA A 449 -14.23 16.57 -8.88
C ALA A 449 -13.60 17.85 -9.44
N GLY A 450 -13.21 17.83 -10.71
CA GLY A 450 -12.62 18.97 -11.39
C GLY A 450 -13.40 19.36 -12.64
N THR A 451 -13.64 20.66 -12.83
CA THR A 451 -14.24 21.18 -14.05
C THR A 451 -13.56 22.48 -14.48
N GLU A 452 -13.63 22.77 -15.77
CA GLU A 452 -13.24 24.07 -16.29
C GLU A 452 -14.36 25.07 -16.07
N VAL A 453 -14.02 26.34 -15.88
CA VAL A 453 -15.01 27.42 -15.96
C VAL A 453 -15.53 27.44 -17.40
N ALA A 454 -16.85 27.25 -17.57
CA ALA A 454 -17.45 27.43 -18.88
C ALA A 454 -17.12 28.87 -19.32
N GLN A 455 -16.36 29.02 -20.43
CA GLN A 455 -16.22 30.33 -21.05
C GLN A 455 -17.64 30.73 -21.49
N GLU A 456 -18.24 31.68 -20.79
CA GLU A 456 -19.47 32.32 -21.30
C GLU A 456 -19.11 32.86 -22.68
N ASP A 457 -19.77 32.36 -23.71
CA ASP A 457 -19.64 32.90 -25.07
C ASP A 457 -20.10 34.36 -25.01
N PRO A 458 -19.22 35.34 -25.29
CA PRO A 458 -19.61 36.74 -25.26
C PRO A 458 -20.79 37.07 -26.20
N ALA A 459 -21.09 36.16 -27.15
CA ALA A 459 -22.23 36.27 -28.06
C ALA A 459 -23.59 35.87 -27.44
N SER A 460 -23.64 35.28 -26.25
CA SER A 460 -24.87 34.92 -25.57
C SER A 460 -25.50 36.07 -24.72
N GLN A 461 -24.86 37.24 -24.73
CA GLN A 461 -25.34 38.45 -24.02
C GLN A 461 -25.99 39.50 -24.95
N ILE A 462 -26.42 39.12 -26.16
CA ILE A 462 -27.18 40.02 -27.07
C ILE A 462 -28.62 39.54 -27.18
#